data_f8db7a0c4d9b10d91a9bdcb107796697
#
_entry.id   f8db7a0c4d9b10d91a9bdcb107796697
#
_cell.length_a   1.000
_cell.length_b   1.000
_cell.length_c   1.000
_cell.angle_alpha   90.00
_cell.angle_beta   90.00
_cell.angle_gamma   90.00
#
_symmetry.space_group_name_H-M   'P 1'
#
loop_
_entity.id
_entity.type
_entity.pdbx_description
1 polymer ?
#
loop_
_entity_poly.entity_id
_entity_poly.type
_entity_poly.pdbx_seq_one_letter_code
_entity_poly.pdbx_strand_id
1 'polypeptide(L)'
;MQMVAERSRKLIGLVHFLFHRSTNQIAPVCYLQDLFTVEDARGKGVGRALIDAVYRHAANAGSPRVYWQTHETNGTARQLYDKVAERSGFIVYRKML
;
A
#
# COMPACT_ATOMS: atom_id res chain seq x y z
N MET A 1 -0.58 10.96 4.30
CA MET A 1 -1.87 10.58 4.90
C MET A 1 -1.76 9.24 5.59
N GLN A 2 -2.61 8.98 6.54
CA GLN A 2 -2.53 7.77 7.36
C GLN A 2 -3.92 7.20 7.59
N MET A 3 -4.00 5.87 7.55
CA MET A 3 -5.17 5.13 8.00
C MET A 3 -4.73 4.07 9.00
N VAL A 4 -5.60 3.77 9.96
CA VAL A 4 -5.31 2.80 11.01
C VAL A 4 -6.43 1.78 11.08
N ALA A 5 -6.08 0.57 11.54
CA ALA A 5 -7.03 -0.48 11.88
C ALA A 5 -6.98 -0.71 13.37
N GLU A 6 -8.15 -0.78 14.00
CA GLU A 6 -8.28 -0.99 15.43
C GLU A 6 -9.20 -2.17 15.71
N ARG A 7 -8.90 -2.88 16.80
CA ARG A 7 -9.75 -3.94 17.32
C ARG A 7 -9.72 -3.85 18.85
N SER A 8 -10.91 -3.76 19.48
CA SER A 8 -11.03 -3.63 20.94
C SER A 8 -10.19 -2.46 21.48
N ARG A 9 -10.20 -1.33 20.75
CA ARG A 9 -9.47 -0.09 21.09
C ARG A 9 -7.95 -0.22 21.02
N LYS A 10 -7.44 -1.31 20.45
CA LYS A 10 -6.01 -1.48 20.19
C LYS A 10 -5.71 -1.22 18.72
N LEU A 11 -4.62 -0.52 18.46
CA LEU A 11 -4.10 -0.34 17.12
C LEU A 11 -3.50 -1.67 16.65
N ILE A 12 -4.05 -2.23 15.56
CA ILE A 12 -3.59 -3.50 15.02
C ILE A 12 -2.95 -3.38 13.63
N GLY A 13 -3.07 -2.24 13.02
CA GLY A 13 -2.46 -2.00 11.72
C GLY A 13 -2.45 -0.53 11.37
N LEU A 14 -1.62 -0.19 10.40
CA LEU A 14 -1.40 1.19 10.01
C LEU A 14 -0.91 1.23 8.57
N VAL A 15 -1.36 2.20 7.79
CA VAL A 15 -0.85 2.46 6.45
C VAL A 15 -0.60 3.95 6.26
N HIS A 16 0.55 4.28 5.70
CA HIS A 16 0.88 5.63 5.25
C HIS A 16 0.87 5.67 3.74
N PHE A 17 0.26 6.72 3.18
CA PHE A 17 0.23 6.92 1.74
C PHE A 17 0.24 8.40 1.40
N LEU A 18 0.65 8.70 0.17
CA LEU A 18 0.71 10.08 -0.32
C LEU A 18 0.33 10.12 -1.79
N PHE A 19 -0.03 11.30 -2.25
CA PHE A 19 -0.28 11.54 -3.67
C PHE A 19 0.86 12.34 -4.26
N HIS A 20 1.24 12.04 -5.49
CA HIS A 20 2.24 12.81 -6.22
C HIS A 20 1.91 12.85 -7.70
N ARG A 21 2.45 13.85 -8.38
CA ARG A 21 2.29 13.97 -9.82
C ARG A 21 3.10 12.90 -10.55
N SER A 22 2.57 12.48 -11.68
CA SER A 22 3.23 11.58 -12.61
C SER A 22 3.20 12.20 -14.01
N THR A 23 4.27 12.05 -14.76
CA THR A 23 4.33 12.56 -16.13
C THR A 23 3.36 11.85 -17.06
N ASN A 24 2.91 10.65 -16.70
CA ASN A 24 2.05 9.81 -17.53
C ASN A 24 0.57 9.93 -17.18
N GLN A 25 0.22 10.72 -16.15
CA GLN A 25 -1.15 10.83 -15.67
C GLN A 25 -1.54 12.28 -15.45
N ILE A 26 -2.78 12.63 -15.77
CA ILE A 26 -3.32 13.96 -15.54
C ILE A 26 -3.53 14.19 -14.04
N ALA A 27 -4.15 13.24 -13.36
CA ALA A 27 -4.38 13.31 -11.92
C ALA A 27 -3.19 12.72 -11.14
N PRO A 28 -2.92 13.20 -9.91
CA PRO A 28 -1.88 12.60 -9.06
C PRO A 28 -2.13 11.12 -8.80
N VAL A 29 -1.05 10.36 -8.74
CA VAL A 29 -1.08 8.95 -8.39
C VAL A 29 -0.85 8.77 -6.89
N CYS A 30 -1.33 7.68 -6.33
CA CYS A 30 -1.19 7.37 -4.91
C CYS A 30 -0.02 6.41 -4.69
N TYR A 31 0.91 6.79 -3.81
CA TYR A 31 2.01 5.94 -3.36
C TYR A 31 1.73 5.47 -1.94
N LEU A 32 1.60 4.15 -1.76
CA LEU A 32 1.47 3.54 -0.46
C LEU A 32 2.88 3.33 0.08
N GLN A 33 3.25 4.13 1.08
CA GLN A 33 4.61 4.23 1.57
C GLN A 33 4.93 3.16 2.61
N ASP A 34 4.04 2.96 3.57
CA ASP A 34 4.21 2.00 4.65
C ASP A 34 2.93 1.26 4.92
N LEU A 35 3.06 -0.04 5.15
CA LEU A 35 1.97 -0.89 5.60
C LEU A 35 2.49 -1.73 6.76
N PHE A 36 1.85 -1.61 7.91
CA PHE A 36 2.23 -2.33 9.11
C PHE A 36 1.02 -3.02 9.73
N THR A 37 1.22 -4.24 10.19
CA THR A 37 0.23 -5.02 10.94
C THR A 37 0.93 -5.66 12.13
N VAL A 38 0.31 -5.54 13.32
CA VAL A 38 0.88 -6.20 14.51
C VAL A 38 0.90 -7.72 14.31
N GLU A 39 1.87 -8.39 14.93
CA GLU A 39 2.10 -9.81 14.71
C GLU A 39 0.85 -10.65 14.98
N ASP A 40 0.15 -10.37 16.08
CA ASP A 40 -1.06 -11.10 16.47
C ASP A 40 -2.21 -10.97 15.47
N ALA A 41 -2.21 -9.93 14.66
CA ALA A 41 -3.25 -9.67 13.68
C ALA A 41 -2.87 -10.13 12.28
N ARG A 42 -1.65 -10.63 12.08
CA ARG A 42 -1.21 -11.13 10.77
C ARG A 42 -2.01 -12.38 10.38
N GLY A 43 -2.28 -12.49 9.09
CA GLY A 43 -3.07 -13.60 8.57
C GLY A 43 -4.57 -13.46 8.76
N LYS A 44 -5.04 -12.35 9.33
CA LYS A 44 -6.47 -12.09 9.60
C LYS A 44 -7.09 -11.06 8.66
N GLY A 45 -6.42 -10.75 7.56
CA GLY A 45 -6.95 -9.86 6.54
C GLY A 45 -6.81 -8.36 6.85
N VAL A 46 -6.07 -7.98 7.89
CA VAL A 46 -5.90 -6.56 8.27
C VAL A 46 -5.13 -5.81 7.20
N GLY A 47 -4.02 -6.37 6.69
CA GLY A 47 -3.24 -5.74 5.62
C GLY A 47 -4.05 -5.53 4.35
N ARG A 48 -4.83 -6.52 3.95
CA ARG A 48 -5.72 -6.42 2.80
C ARG A 48 -6.78 -5.35 3.01
N ALA A 49 -7.39 -5.30 4.18
CA ALA A 49 -8.40 -4.29 4.49
C ALA A 49 -7.83 -2.88 4.43
N LEU A 50 -6.60 -2.67 4.90
CA LEU A 50 -5.92 -1.38 4.81
C LEU A 50 -5.64 -1.00 3.36
N ILE A 51 -5.15 -1.93 2.54
CA ILE A 51 -4.93 -1.70 1.11
C ILE A 51 -6.25 -1.33 0.42
N ASP A 52 -7.32 -2.08 0.68
CA ASP A 52 -8.63 -1.81 0.10
C ASP A 52 -9.15 -0.43 0.51
N ALA A 53 -8.90 -0.01 1.75
CA ALA A 53 -9.28 1.33 2.22
C ALA A 53 -8.51 2.43 1.46
N VAL A 54 -7.22 2.22 1.19
CA VAL A 54 -6.42 3.15 0.38
C VAL A 54 -6.96 3.18 -1.05
N TYR A 55 -7.32 2.05 -1.63
CA TYR A 55 -7.91 2.00 -2.97
C TYR A 55 -9.18 2.84 -3.04
N ARG A 56 -10.09 2.70 -2.07
CA ARG A 56 -11.31 3.49 -2.05
C ARG A 56 -11.04 4.98 -1.91
N HIS A 57 -10.12 5.35 -1.01
CA HIS A 57 -9.76 6.74 -0.82
C HIS A 57 -9.15 7.35 -2.08
N ALA A 58 -8.22 6.63 -2.71
CA ALA A 58 -7.56 7.09 -3.93
C ALA A 58 -8.58 7.23 -5.08
N ALA A 59 -9.46 6.26 -5.25
CA ALA A 59 -10.50 6.30 -6.29
C ALA A 59 -11.42 7.50 -6.08
N ASN A 60 -11.85 7.75 -4.83
CA ASN A 60 -12.70 8.89 -4.50
C ASN A 60 -11.99 10.22 -4.73
N ALA A 61 -10.68 10.27 -4.62
CA ALA A 61 -9.88 11.46 -4.91
C ALA A 61 -9.56 11.63 -6.40
N GLY A 62 -10.02 10.70 -7.25
CA GLY A 62 -9.77 10.76 -8.68
C GLY A 62 -8.39 10.26 -9.10
N SER A 63 -7.67 9.58 -8.22
CA SER A 63 -6.35 9.02 -8.55
C SER A 63 -6.49 7.81 -9.48
N PRO A 64 -5.70 7.74 -10.57
CA PRO A 64 -5.82 6.64 -11.53
C PRO A 64 -5.13 5.35 -11.10
N ARG A 65 -4.26 5.39 -10.09
CA ARG A 65 -3.56 4.19 -9.64
C ARG A 65 -3.00 4.35 -8.24
N VAL A 66 -2.83 3.20 -7.58
CA VAL A 66 -2.10 3.04 -6.32
C VAL A 66 -0.94 2.10 -6.58
N TYR A 67 0.23 2.41 -6.09
CA TYR A 67 1.39 1.55 -6.23
C TYR A 67 2.24 1.56 -4.97
N TRP A 68 3.08 0.54 -4.82
CA TRP A 68 4.03 0.43 -3.72
C TRP A 68 5.22 -0.41 -4.13
N GLN A 69 6.20 -0.46 -3.24
CA GLN A 69 7.40 -1.26 -3.42
C GLN A 69 7.50 -2.27 -2.29
N THR A 70 8.05 -3.41 -2.59
CA THR A 70 8.41 -4.41 -1.59
C THR A 70 9.72 -5.05 -2.00
N HIS A 71 10.45 -5.57 -1.02
CA HIS A 71 11.65 -6.34 -1.33
C HIS A 71 11.26 -7.64 -2.02
N GLU A 72 11.97 -8.01 -3.10
CA GLU A 72 11.63 -9.21 -3.87
C GLU A 72 11.68 -10.50 -3.04
N THR A 73 12.45 -10.52 -1.95
CA THR A 73 12.56 -11.66 -1.04
C THR A 73 11.45 -11.73 0.00
N ASN A 74 10.57 -10.73 0.07
CA ASN A 74 9.48 -10.69 1.03
C ASN A 74 8.30 -11.54 0.54
N GLY A 75 8.48 -12.87 0.57
CA GLY A 75 7.54 -13.81 -0.01
C GLY A 75 6.15 -13.78 0.62
N THR A 76 6.08 -13.62 1.94
CA THR A 76 4.80 -13.58 2.66
C THR A 76 3.97 -12.37 2.23
N ALA A 77 4.57 -11.20 2.18
CA ALA A 77 3.89 -9.98 1.75
C ALA A 77 3.49 -10.07 0.27
N ARG A 78 4.35 -10.65 -0.57
CA ARG A 78 4.08 -10.79 -1.99
C ARG A 78 2.91 -11.72 -2.29
N GLN A 79 2.66 -12.72 -1.45
CA GLN A 79 1.47 -13.55 -1.60
C GLN A 79 0.19 -12.73 -1.50
N LEU A 80 0.14 -11.77 -0.57
CA LEU A 80 -0.99 -10.84 -0.49
C LEU A 80 -1.02 -9.90 -1.69
N TYR A 81 0.12 -9.31 -2.04
CA TYR A 81 0.18 -8.30 -3.10
C TYR A 81 -0.22 -8.86 -4.46
N ASP A 82 0.14 -10.10 -4.74
CA ASP A 82 -0.24 -10.78 -6.00
C ASP A 82 -1.76 -11.01 -6.10
N LYS A 83 -2.48 -11.01 -4.97
CA LYS A 83 -3.93 -11.15 -4.94
C LYS A 83 -4.68 -9.83 -5.11
N VAL A 84 -4.06 -8.71 -4.78
CA VAL A 84 -4.73 -7.40 -4.73
C VAL A 84 -4.20 -6.43 -5.78
N ALA A 85 -3.13 -6.77 -6.46
CA ALA A 85 -2.50 -5.92 -7.46
C ALA A 85 -1.73 -6.78 -8.47
N GLU A 86 -1.06 -6.12 -9.40
CA GLU A 86 -0.19 -6.77 -10.38
C GLU A 86 1.19 -6.14 -10.34
N ARG A 87 2.20 -6.85 -10.80
CA ARG A 87 3.52 -6.28 -10.99
C ARG A 87 3.49 -5.28 -12.14
N SER A 88 4.08 -4.11 -11.91
CA SER A 88 4.10 -3.06 -12.92
C SER A 88 5.04 -3.37 -14.10
N GLY A 89 6.03 -4.21 -13.89
CA GLY A 89 7.12 -4.42 -14.83
C GLY A 89 8.26 -3.41 -14.73
N PHE A 90 8.09 -2.34 -13.95
CA PHE A 90 9.15 -1.37 -13.70
C PHE A 90 10.08 -1.87 -12.61
N ILE A 91 11.37 -1.52 -12.73
CA ILE A 91 12.37 -1.79 -11.70
C ILE A 91 12.90 -0.46 -11.17
N VAL A 92 13.37 -0.49 -9.93
CA VAL A 92 13.92 0.68 -9.27
C VAL A 92 15.44 0.64 -9.31
N TYR A 93 16.03 1.72 -9.78
CA TYR A 93 17.47 1.93 -9.67
C TYR A 93 17.72 2.93 -8.55
N ARG A 94 18.74 2.67 -7.75
CA ARG A 94 19.15 3.59 -6.70
C ARG A 94 20.66 3.67 -6.62
N LYS A 95 21.15 4.82 -6.18
CA LYS A 95 22.55 5.02 -5.83
C LYS A 95 22.62 5.62 -4.44
N MET A 96 23.35 4.99 -3.55
CA MET A 96 23.59 5.55 -2.22
C MET A 96 24.67 6.65 -2.36
N LEU A 97 24.39 7.80 -1.77
CA LEU A 97 25.25 8.98 -1.84
C LEU A 97 26.04 9.19 -0.54
#